data_8d71c47bbba8d74146459084eb6ce9a6
#
_entry.id   8d71c47bbba8d74146459084eb6ce9a6
#
_cell.length_a   1.000
_cell.length_b   1.000
_cell.length_c   1.000
_cell.angle_alpha   90.00
_cell.angle_beta   90.00
_cell.angle_gamma   90.00
#
_symmetry.space_group_name_H-M   'P 1'
#
loop_
_entity.id
_entity.type
_entity.pdbx_description
1 polymer ?
#
loop_
_entity_poly.entity_id
_entity_poly.type
_entity_poly.pdbx_seq_one_letter_code
_entity_poly.pdbx_strand_id
1 'polypeptide(L)'
;IRDGLALSASYMNLNNIVARNKACNFPGEQLVGAVVEGQRLPAEIPAREVRTFTDITSALLAVNRGEVDFVYAMSSQMEQDLQRYHFSNLAPVILDNDQSAISFALSSPVDPDLLTVLNKAINNLSKSEKAVIRDRNLGAIVVSEFSLSDFIYANPVLFLAIVISILLILVTAVLVVARARMK
;
A
#
# COMPACT_ATOMS: atom_id res chain seq x y z
N ILE A 1 21.56 17.60 13.94
CA ILE A 1 21.77 18.27 12.65
C ILE A 1 22.37 17.22 11.74
N ARG A 2 21.60 16.73 10.79
CA ARG A 2 22.07 15.75 9.81
C ARG A 2 22.44 16.56 8.56
N ASP A 3 23.72 16.58 8.21
CA ASP A 3 24.26 17.13 6.95
C ASP A 3 23.80 18.56 6.58
N GLY A 4 23.83 19.51 7.52
CA GLY A 4 23.45 20.91 7.27
C GLY A 4 21.96 21.17 7.16
N LEU A 5 21.10 20.22 7.53
CA LEU A 5 19.64 20.35 7.57
C LEU A 5 19.18 20.60 9.01
N ALA A 6 18.29 21.59 9.20
CA ALA A 6 17.53 21.74 10.44
C ALA A 6 16.14 21.15 10.27
N LEU A 7 15.69 20.39 11.27
CA LEU A 7 14.39 19.74 11.28
C LEU A 7 13.39 20.53 12.12
N SER A 8 12.18 20.68 11.64
CA SER A 8 11.06 21.22 12.42
C SER A 8 10.59 20.24 13.48
N ALA A 9 9.66 20.68 14.35
CA ALA A 9 8.83 19.77 15.14
C ALA A 9 8.09 18.79 14.21
N SER A 10 7.82 17.58 14.72
CA SER A 10 7.04 16.58 13.97
C SER A 10 5.61 17.06 13.77
N TYR A 11 5.14 17.05 12.53
CA TYR A 11 3.75 17.37 12.23
C TYR A 11 2.85 16.14 12.08
N MET A 12 3.43 14.97 11.85
CA MET A 12 2.71 13.71 11.72
C MET A 12 3.57 12.54 12.21
N ASN A 13 2.94 11.58 12.86
CA ASN A 13 3.56 10.28 13.12
C ASN A 13 3.03 9.30 12.08
N LEU A 14 3.93 8.56 11.48
CA LEU A 14 3.63 7.45 10.59
C LEU A 14 3.80 6.16 11.37
N ASN A 15 2.84 5.29 11.24
CA ASN A 15 3.00 3.91 11.66
C ASN A 15 3.48 3.12 10.44
N ASN A 16 4.53 2.34 10.61
CA ASN A 16 4.94 1.39 9.62
C ASN A 16 4.36 0.02 9.99
N ILE A 17 4.06 -0.76 8.99
CA ILE A 17 3.57 -2.13 9.14
C ILE A 17 4.38 -3.07 8.25
N VAL A 18 4.32 -4.34 8.58
CA VAL A 18 4.86 -5.41 7.74
C VAL A 18 3.70 -6.14 7.08
N ALA A 19 3.77 -6.34 5.76
CA ALA A 19 2.94 -7.34 5.10
C ALA A 19 3.82 -8.55 4.79
N ARG A 20 3.50 -9.70 5.38
CA ARG A 20 4.23 -10.97 5.18
C ARG A 20 3.47 -11.91 4.27
N ASN A 21 4.17 -12.81 3.61
CA ASN A 21 3.56 -13.96 2.99
C ASN A 21 2.99 -14.89 4.07
N LYS A 22 1.78 -15.40 3.86
CA LYS A 22 1.12 -16.31 4.82
C LYS A 22 1.91 -17.59 5.08
N ALA A 23 2.70 -18.04 4.09
CA ALA A 23 3.50 -19.24 4.19
C ALA A 23 4.76 -19.08 5.05
N CYS A 24 5.23 -17.85 5.32
CA CYS A 24 6.43 -17.64 6.11
C CYS A 24 6.11 -17.32 7.58
N ASN A 25 6.99 -17.74 8.48
CA ASN A 25 6.92 -17.41 9.91
C ASN A 25 7.72 -16.14 10.16
N PHE A 26 7.03 -15.00 10.31
CA PHE A 26 7.62 -13.72 10.66
C PHE A 26 7.47 -13.46 12.17
N PRO A 27 8.50 -12.90 12.86
CA PRO A 27 9.84 -12.56 12.36
C PRO A 27 10.77 -13.79 12.21
N GLY A 28 11.78 -13.67 11.36
CA GLY A 28 12.77 -14.73 11.15
C GLY A 28 14.05 -14.27 10.47
N GLU A 29 15.21 -14.73 10.93
CA GLU A 29 16.53 -14.32 10.43
C GLU A 29 16.82 -14.78 8.98
N GLN A 30 16.15 -15.79 8.50
CA GLN A 30 16.36 -16.36 7.17
C GLN A 30 15.44 -15.76 6.10
N LEU A 31 14.58 -14.82 6.47
CA LEU A 31 13.61 -14.22 5.58
C LEU A 31 14.24 -13.19 4.65
N VAL A 32 13.69 -13.08 3.44
CA VAL A 32 14.01 -12.03 2.47
C VAL A 32 13.00 -10.91 2.63
N GLY A 33 13.45 -9.76 3.11
CA GLY A 33 12.63 -8.56 3.27
C GLY A 33 12.60 -7.71 2.01
N ALA A 34 11.55 -6.91 1.87
CA ALA A 34 11.41 -5.88 0.86
C ALA A 34 11.21 -4.51 1.51
N VAL A 35 11.76 -3.48 0.90
CA VAL A 35 11.53 -2.06 1.24
C VAL A 35 11.34 -1.27 -0.05
N VAL A 36 10.68 -0.11 0.05
CA VAL A 36 10.57 0.82 -1.07
C VAL A 36 11.78 1.75 -1.10
N GLU A 37 12.15 2.26 -2.26
CA GLU A 37 13.24 3.23 -2.43
C GLU A 37 13.12 4.38 -1.43
N GLY A 38 14.24 4.70 -0.78
CA GLY A 38 14.31 5.72 0.27
C GLY A 38 13.92 5.23 1.67
N GLN A 39 13.36 4.05 1.82
CA GLN A 39 13.10 3.41 3.11
C GLN A 39 14.24 2.45 3.50
N ARG A 40 14.38 2.25 4.80
CA ARG A 40 15.33 1.27 5.36
C ARG A 40 14.59 0.36 6.32
N LEU A 41 14.95 -0.91 6.28
CA LEU A 41 14.46 -1.86 7.27
C LEU A 41 15.07 -1.50 8.64
N PRO A 42 14.26 -1.38 9.71
CA PRO A 42 14.74 -1.22 11.07
C PRO A 42 15.66 -2.39 11.48
N ALA A 43 16.67 -2.08 12.30
CA ALA A 43 17.63 -3.10 12.75
C ALA A 43 16.99 -4.19 13.63
N GLU A 44 15.83 -3.88 14.22
CA GLU A 44 15.05 -4.79 15.06
C GLU A 44 14.31 -5.86 14.25
N ILE A 45 14.15 -5.66 12.94
CA ILE A 45 13.49 -6.62 12.05
C ILE A 45 14.58 -7.46 11.37
N PRO A 46 14.77 -8.73 11.78
CA PRO A 46 15.78 -9.58 11.19
C PRO A 46 15.41 -9.94 9.75
N ALA A 47 16.40 -9.91 8.86
CA ALA A 47 16.30 -10.39 7.49
C ALA A 47 17.64 -10.88 6.99
N ARG A 48 17.66 -11.97 6.21
CA ARG A 48 18.85 -12.48 5.54
C ARG A 48 19.31 -11.56 4.41
N GLU A 49 18.34 -11.02 3.67
CA GLU A 49 18.53 -10.16 2.51
C GLU A 49 17.40 -9.12 2.49
N VAL A 50 17.71 -7.92 2.04
CA VAL A 50 16.70 -6.86 1.84
C VAL A 50 16.74 -6.43 0.39
N ARG A 51 15.62 -6.53 -0.31
CA ARG A 51 15.45 -6.07 -1.70
C ARG A 51 14.70 -4.74 -1.74
N THR A 52 15.17 -3.84 -2.60
CA THR A 52 14.56 -2.53 -2.79
C THR A 52 13.68 -2.53 -4.03
N PHE A 53 12.47 -2.01 -3.90
CA PHE A 53 11.50 -1.86 -4.97
C PHE A 53 11.23 -0.38 -5.23
N THR A 54 10.85 -0.03 -6.44
CA THR A 54 10.53 1.36 -6.82
C THR A 54 9.22 1.84 -6.20
N ASP A 55 8.27 0.94 -5.99
CA ASP A 55 6.95 1.25 -5.45
C ASP A 55 6.42 0.11 -4.56
N ILE A 56 5.45 0.45 -3.73
CA ILE A 56 4.86 -0.48 -2.75
C ILE A 56 4.04 -1.59 -3.43
N THR A 57 3.36 -1.29 -4.54
CA THR A 57 2.53 -2.27 -5.26
C THR A 57 3.39 -3.40 -5.80
N SER A 58 4.54 -3.07 -6.42
CA SER A 58 5.52 -4.06 -6.91
C SER A 58 6.07 -4.92 -5.76
N ALA A 59 6.37 -4.32 -4.61
CA ALA A 59 6.83 -5.05 -3.44
C ALA A 59 5.75 -6.01 -2.89
N LEU A 60 4.49 -5.55 -2.77
CA LEU A 60 3.37 -6.38 -2.32
C LEU A 60 3.09 -7.55 -3.27
N LEU A 61 3.18 -7.32 -4.59
CA LEU A 61 3.06 -8.38 -5.60
C LEU A 61 4.16 -9.42 -5.45
N ALA A 62 5.41 -8.99 -5.21
CA ALA A 62 6.54 -9.90 -4.99
C ALA A 62 6.34 -10.76 -3.73
N VAL A 63 5.84 -10.17 -2.63
CA VAL A 63 5.47 -10.94 -1.43
C VAL A 63 4.35 -11.92 -1.71
N ASN A 64 3.30 -11.48 -2.42
CA ASN A 64 2.15 -12.34 -2.76
C ASN A 64 2.55 -13.55 -3.62
N ARG A 65 3.56 -13.39 -4.49
CA ARG A 65 4.12 -14.45 -5.34
C ARG A 65 5.16 -15.33 -4.61
N GLY A 66 5.60 -14.93 -3.41
CA GLY A 66 6.65 -15.62 -2.66
C GLY A 66 8.07 -15.36 -3.20
N GLU A 67 8.29 -14.30 -3.97
CA GLU A 67 9.62 -13.87 -4.43
C GLU A 67 10.44 -13.23 -3.30
N VAL A 68 9.73 -12.61 -2.33
CA VAL A 68 10.22 -12.12 -1.05
C VAL A 68 9.24 -12.53 0.05
N ASP A 69 9.69 -12.60 1.30
CA ASP A 69 8.90 -13.12 2.40
C ASP A 69 8.03 -12.06 3.06
N PHE A 70 8.50 -10.83 3.12
CA PHE A 70 7.75 -9.72 3.70
C PHE A 70 8.16 -8.37 3.09
N VAL A 71 7.30 -7.37 3.23
CA VAL A 71 7.60 -5.97 2.92
C VAL A 71 7.33 -5.10 4.15
N TYR A 72 8.25 -4.18 4.41
CA TYR A 72 8.13 -3.14 5.43
C TYR A 72 7.86 -1.81 4.75
N ALA A 73 6.74 -1.17 5.09
CA ALA A 73 6.36 0.12 4.52
C ALA A 73 5.40 0.90 5.43
N MET A 74 5.12 2.15 5.06
CA MET A 74 4.14 2.98 5.75
C MET A 74 2.75 2.36 5.67
N SER A 75 2.04 2.31 6.82
CA SER A 75 0.70 1.73 6.91
C SER A 75 -0.28 2.36 5.92
N SER A 76 -0.24 3.69 5.79
CA SER A 76 -1.15 4.42 4.91
C SER A 76 -1.01 4.05 3.42
N GLN A 77 0.21 3.83 2.94
CA GLN A 77 0.45 3.38 1.57
C GLN A 77 0.03 1.92 1.38
N MET A 78 0.41 1.08 2.34
CA MET A 78 0.11 -0.35 2.29
C MET A 78 -1.38 -0.64 2.39
N GLU A 79 -2.11 0.05 3.28
CA GLU A 79 -3.56 -0.10 3.43
C GLU A 79 -4.31 0.27 2.15
N GLN A 80 -3.88 1.32 1.46
CA GLN A 80 -4.47 1.74 0.19
C GLN A 80 -4.34 0.65 -0.87
N ASP A 81 -3.15 0.07 -1.03
CA ASP A 81 -2.91 -0.98 -2.01
C ASP A 81 -3.55 -2.31 -1.62
N LEU A 82 -3.58 -2.63 -0.31
CA LEU A 82 -4.29 -3.82 0.18
C LEU A 82 -5.81 -3.74 -0.02
N GLN A 83 -6.39 -2.54 -0.01
CA GLN A 83 -7.80 -2.34 -0.34
C GLN A 83 -8.06 -2.37 -1.85
N ARG A 84 -7.12 -1.85 -2.63
CA ARG A 84 -7.24 -1.78 -4.10
C ARG A 84 -7.03 -3.13 -4.78
N TYR A 85 -6.09 -3.91 -4.28
CA TYR A 85 -5.72 -5.20 -4.85
C TYR A 85 -6.07 -6.35 -3.90
N HIS A 86 -6.64 -7.42 -4.45
CA HIS A 86 -6.96 -8.62 -3.68
C HIS A 86 -5.75 -9.56 -3.61
N PHE A 87 -4.97 -9.41 -2.56
CA PHE A 87 -3.82 -10.29 -2.30
C PHE A 87 -4.26 -11.50 -1.48
N SER A 88 -4.17 -12.70 -2.06
CA SER A 88 -4.59 -13.94 -1.41
C SER A 88 -3.60 -14.44 -0.35
N ASN A 89 -2.29 -14.15 -0.54
CA ASN A 89 -1.21 -14.71 0.27
C ASN A 89 -0.57 -13.71 1.24
N LEU A 90 -1.14 -12.52 1.42
CA LEU A 90 -0.62 -11.52 2.34
C LEU A 90 -1.32 -11.55 3.70
N ALA A 91 -0.55 -11.32 4.76
CA ALA A 91 -1.05 -11.08 6.10
C ALA A 91 -0.35 -9.85 6.70
N PRO A 92 -1.09 -8.80 7.10
CA PRO A 92 -0.50 -7.64 7.77
C PRO A 92 -0.05 -8.02 9.19
N VAL A 93 1.08 -7.45 9.62
CA VAL A 93 1.61 -7.55 10.98
C VAL A 93 1.86 -6.14 11.49
N ILE A 94 1.21 -5.79 12.59
CA ILE A 94 1.37 -4.50 13.25
C ILE A 94 2.64 -4.58 14.12
N LEU A 95 3.49 -3.56 14.01
CA LEU A 95 4.69 -3.42 14.83
C LEU A 95 4.38 -2.51 16.01
N ASP A 96 4.55 -3.01 17.23
CA ASP A 96 4.10 -2.31 18.46
C ASP A 96 4.83 -0.99 18.74
N ASN A 97 6.03 -0.75 18.21
CA ASN A 97 6.87 0.39 18.57
C ASN A 97 7.43 1.19 17.38
N ASP A 98 6.99 0.95 16.16
CA ASP A 98 7.55 1.62 15.00
C ASP A 98 6.75 2.88 14.63
N GLN A 99 7.04 3.98 15.31
CA GLN A 99 6.51 5.30 15.02
C GLN A 99 7.59 6.16 14.37
N SER A 100 7.51 6.33 13.07
CA SER A 100 8.34 7.28 12.34
C SER A 100 7.70 8.67 12.36
N ALA A 101 8.46 9.67 12.77
CA ALA A 101 8.02 11.07 12.80
C ALA A 101 8.38 11.77 11.50
N ILE A 102 7.42 12.49 10.91
CA ILE A 102 7.66 13.35 9.74
C ILE A 102 7.86 14.78 10.21
N SER A 103 8.95 15.38 9.74
CA SER A 103 9.33 16.78 10.00
C SER A 103 9.71 17.47 8.70
N PHE A 104 9.55 18.78 8.64
CA PHE A 104 10.10 19.57 7.55
C PHE A 104 11.62 19.71 7.72
N ALA A 105 12.36 19.53 6.63
CA ALA A 105 13.79 19.77 6.60
C ALA A 105 14.06 21.11 5.90
N LEU A 106 14.78 21.99 6.59
CA LEU A 106 15.20 23.30 6.08
C LEU A 106 16.69 23.23 5.73
N SER A 107 17.06 23.63 4.51
CA SER A 107 18.46 23.66 4.08
C SER A 107 19.23 24.82 4.73
N SER A 108 20.54 24.62 4.97
CA SER A 108 21.42 25.66 5.49
C SER A 108 21.74 26.72 4.40
N PRO A 109 21.85 28.04 4.75
CA PRO A 109 21.67 28.61 6.07
C PRO A 109 20.21 28.68 6.49
N VAL A 110 19.93 28.21 7.72
CA VAL A 110 18.57 28.17 8.26
C VAL A 110 18.24 29.49 8.94
N ASP A 111 17.15 30.11 8.54
CA ASP A 111 16.57 31.26 9.24
C ASP A 111 15.91 30.76 10.55
N PRO A 112 16.43 31.20 11.74
CA PRO A 112 15.88 30.77 13.03
C PRO A 112 14.43 31.23 13.23
N ASP A 113 14.05 32.37 12.69
CA ASP A 113 12.70 32.92 12.83
C ASP A 113 11.71 32.08 12.02
N LEU A 114 12.07 31.67 10.81
CA LEU A 114 11.27 30.76 9.99
C LEU A 114 11.03 29.42 10.70
N LEU A 115 12.09 28.83 11.28
CA LEU A 115 11.97 27.57 12.02
C LEU A 115 11.06 27.73 13.25
N THR A 116 11.17 28.87 13.95
CA THR A 116 10.35 29.18 15.11
C THR A 116 8.88 29.34 14.73
N VAL A 117 8.58 30.08 13.65
CA VAL A 117 7.22 30.27 13.15
C VAL A 117 6.62 28.91 12.71
N LEU A 118 7.38 28.11 11.97
CA LEU A 118 6.96 26.79 11.52
C LEU A 118 6.63 25.85 12.69
N ASN A 119 7.51 25.81 13.70
CA ASN A 119 7.29 25.00 14.89
C ASN A 119 6.06 25.46 15.69
N LYS A 120 5.83 26.77 15.83
CA LYS A 120 4.62 27.30 16.43
C LYS A 120 3.36 26.92 15.66
N ALA A 121 3.38 27.00 14.34
CA ALA A 121 2.27 26.63 13.48
C ALA A 121 1.93 25.15 13.65
N ILE A 122 2.94 24.26 13.62
CA ILE A 122 2.77 22.81 13.80
C ILE A 122 2.22 22.46 15.18
N ASN A 123 2.73 23.11 16.22
CA ASN A 123 2.32 22.84 17.60
C ASN A 123 0.93 23.38 17.96
N ASN A 124 0.47 24.42 17.23
CA ASN A 124 -0.88 24.98 17.40
C ASN A 124 -1.97 24.10 16.74
N LEU A 125 -1.60 23.22 15.80
CA LEU A 125 -2.55 22.26 15.23
C LEU A 125 -2.88 21.17 16.26
N SER A 126 -4.14 21.03 16.58
CA SER A 126 -4.64 19.94 17.42
C SER A 126 -4.48 18.58 16.73
N LYS A 127 -4.52 17.49 17.50
CA LYS A 127 -4.46 16.13 16.96
C LYS A 127 -5.62 15.85 15.98
N SER A 128 -6.81 16.39 16.26
CA SER A 128 -7.98 16.25 15.39
C SER A 128 -7.82 16.98 14.07
N GLU A 129 -7.28 18.19 14.06
CA GLU A 129 -7.02 18.93 12.81
C GLU A 129 -5.97 18.23 11.95
N LYS A 130 -4.88 17.72 12.56
CA LYS A 130 -3.87 16.92 11.85
C LYS A 130 -4.48 15.66 11.24
N ALA A 131 -5.39 14.97 11.95
CA ALA A 131 -6.10 13.81 11.43
C ALA A 131 -7.00 14.17 10.23
N VAL A 132 -7.79 15.25 10.33
CA VAL A 132 -8.65 15.71 9.22
C VAL A 132 -7.83 16.06 7.98
N ILE A 133 -6.70 16.76 8.14
CA ILE A 133 -5.81 17.10 7.03
C ILE A 133 -5.26 15.84 6.38
N ARG A 134 -4.82 14.87 7.18
CA ARG A 134 -4.32 13.57 6.70
C ARG A 134 -5.40 12.82 5.91
N ASP A 135 -6.58 12.66 6.50
CA ASP A 135 -7.67 11.87 5.91
C ASP A 135 -8.20 12.51 4.62
N ARG A 136 -8.23 13.85 4.56
CA ARG A 136 -8.60 14.60 3.34
C ARG A 136 -7.61 14.37 2.20
N ASN A 137 -6.31 14.30 2.50
CA ASN A 137 -5.28 14.09 1.50
C ASN A 137 -5.17 12.61 1.09
N LEU A 138 -5.38 11.67 1.99
CA LEU A 138 -5.43 10.24 1.67
C LEU A 138 -6.70 9.88 0.89
N GLY A 139 -7.85 10.45 1.25
CA GLY A 139 -9.12 10.22 0.55
C GLY A 139 -9.18 10.80 -0.87
N ALA A 140 -8.37 11.82 -1.18
CA ALA A 140 -8.32 12.43 -2.51
C ALA A 140 -7.60 11.56 -3.57
N ILE A 141 -6.88 10.52 -3.16
CA ILE A 141 -6.10 9.66 -4.07
C ILE A 141 -6.90 8.41 -4.49
N VAL A 142 -8.03 8.12 -3.84
CA VAL A 142 -8.89 7.00 -4.21
C VAL A 142 -9.77 7.39 -5.41
N VAL A 143 -9.15 7.57 -6.57
CA VAL A 143 -9.84 7.32 -7.84
C VAL A 143 -9.87 5.80 -7.98
N SER A 144 -10.97 5.18 -7.58
CA SER A 144 -11.17 3.77 -7.84
C SER A 144 -11.34 3.60 -9.36
N GLU A 145 -10.23 3.35 -10.04
CA GLU A 145 -10.32 2.82 -11.40
C GLU A 145 -11.04 1.49 -11.30
N PHE A 146 -12.16 1.38 -12.02
CA PHE A 146 -12.90 0.12 -12.09
C PHE A 146 -11.98 -0.96 -12.64
N SER A 147 -11.59 -1.90 -11.78
CA SER A 147 -10.81 -3.05 -12.19
C SER A 147 -11.74 -4.24 -12.42
N LEU A 148 -11.63 -4.87 -13.59
CA LEU A 148 -12.38 -6.09 -13.90
C LEU A 148 -12.06 -7.21 -12.89
N SER A 149 -10.84 -7.28 -12.41
CA SER A 149 -10.42 -8.22 -11.36
C SER A 149 -11.18 -7.99 -10.07
N ASP A 150 -11.35 -6.73 -9.65
CA ASP A 150 -12.07 -6.40 -8.41
C ASP A 150 -13.54 -6.77 -8.51
N PHE A 151 -14.16 -6.58 -9.69
CA PHE A 151 -15.52 -7.02 -9.94
C PHE A 151 -15.68 -8.55 -9.86
N ILE A 152 -14.73 -9.32 -10.43
CA ILE A 152 -14.73 -10.79 -10.38
C ILE A 152 -14.62 -11.29 -8.93
N TYR A 153 -13.71 -10.70 -8.14
CA TYR A 153 -13.49 -11.12 -6.75
C TYR A 153 -14.61 -10.66 -5.81
N ALA A 154 -15.17 -9.47 -6.03
CA ALA A 154 -16.27 -8.96 -5.22
C ALA A 154 -17.59 -9.71 -5.46
N ASN A 155 -17.82 -10.17 -6.69
CA ASN A 155 -19.08 -10.79 -7.09
C ASN A 155 -18.89 -12.05 -7.97
N PRO A 156 -18.25 -13.12 -7.44
CA PRO A 156 -17.92 -14.31 -8.24
C PRO A 156 -19.15 -15.01 -8.84
N VAL A 157 -20.25 -15.04 -8.10
CA VAL A 157 -21.52 -15.66 -8.56
C VAL A 157 -22.13 -14.86 -9.71
N LEU A 158 -22.12 -13.55 -9.62
CA LEU A 158 -22.65 -12.64 -10.65
C LEU A 158 -21.80 -12.71 -11.92
N PHE A 159 -20.48 -12.74 -11.77
CA PHE A 159 -19.55 -12.93 -12.90
C PHE A 159 -19.81 -14.27 -13.61
N LEU A 160 -19.94 -15.37 -12.86
CA LEU A 160 -20.24 -16.68 -13.41
C LEU A 160 -21.59 -16.69 -14.16
N ALA A 161 -22.63 -16.05 -13.60
CA ALA A 161 -23.94 -15.93 -14.24
C ALA A 161 -23.86 -15.17 -15.58
N ILE A 162 -23.06 -14.09 -15.65
CA ILE A 162 -22.83 -13.33 -16.88
C ILE A 162 -22.14 -14.22 -17.94
N VAL A 163 -21.09 -14.96 -17.55
CA VAL A 163 -20.36 -15.84 -18.47
C VAL A 163 -21.27 -16.94 -19.02
N ILE A 164 -22.08 -17.58 -18.15
CA ILE A 164 -23.04 -18.60 -18.56
C ILE A 164 -24.09 -18.01 -19.52
N SER A 165 -24.60 -16.82 -19.24
CA SER A 165 -25.58 -16.15 -20.09
C SER A 165 -25.04 -15.86 -21.49
N ILE A 166 -23.80 -15.37 -21.58
CA ILE A 166 -23.13 -15.11 -22.86
C ILE A 166 -22.95 -16.41 -23.66
N LEU A 167 -22.54 -17.48 -22.98
CA LEU A 167 -22.33 -18.80 -23.61
C LEU A 167 -23.64 -19.37 -24.15
N LEU A 168 -24.74 -19.20 -23.41
CA LEU A 168 -26.09 -19.65 -23.83
C LEU A 168 -26.60 -18.88 -25.05
N ILE A 169 -26.34 -17.57 -25.12
CA ILE A 169 -26.65 -16.72 -26.29
C ILE A 169 -25.84 -17.19 -27.51
N LEU A 170 -24.57 -17.49 -27.36
CA LEU A 170 -23.73 -17.99 -28.45
C LEU A 170 -24.19 -19.33 -28.96
N VAL A 171 -24.54 -20.28 -28.07
CA VAL A 171 -25.06 -21.61 -28.45
C VAL A 171 -26.37 -21.46 -29.20
N THR A 172 -27.29 -20.63 -28.70
CA THR A 172 -28.60 -20.43 -29.39
C THR A 172 -28.41 -19.78 -30.77
N ALA A 173 -27.50 -18.80 -30.89
CA ALA A 173 -27.17 -18.17 -32.18
C ALA A 173 -26.62 -19.19 -33.20
N VAL A 174 -25.68 -20.04 -32.76
CA VAL A 174 -25.13 -21.13 -33.61
C VAL A 174 -26.21 -22.10 -34.06
N LEU A 175 -27.10 -22.53 -33.15
CA LEU A 175 -28.20 -23.43 -33.47
C LEU A 175 -29.21 -22.81 -34.46
N VAL A 176 -29.53 -21.54 -34.32
CA VAL A 176 -30.39 -20.80 -35.25
C VAL A 176 -29.75 -20.74 -36.64
N VAL A 177 -28.48 -20.38 -36.73
CA VAL A 177 -27.76 -20.33 -38.01
C VAL A 177 -27.62 -21.72 -38.65
N ALA A 178 -27.34 -22.76 -37.87
CA ALA A 178 -27.27 -24.13 -38.37
C ALA A 178 -28.64 -24.60 -38.91
N ARG A 179 -29.74 -24.32 -38.19
CA ARG A 179 -31.12 -24.64 -38.70
C ARG A 179 -31.47 -23.85 -39.98
N ALA A 180 -31.06 -22.58 -40.08
CA ALA A 180 -31.29 -21.77 -41.28
C ALA A 180 -30.54 -22.28 -42.48
N ARG A 181 -29.37 -22.90 -42.32
CA ARG A 181 -28.57 -23.49 -43.42
C ARG A 181 -29.04 -24.89 -43.85
N MET A 182 -29.82 -25.57 -43.02
CA MET A 182 -30.35 -26.90 -43.34
C MET A 182 -31.75 -26.87 -44.00
N LYS A 183 -32.35 -25.69 -44.18
CA LYS A 183 -33.56 -25.45 -44.98
C LYS A 183 -33.20 -24.88 -46.32
#